data_cca81c802a9dc3162ebd29049b8fda10
#
_entry.id   cca81c802a9dc3162ebd29049b8fda10
#
_cell.length_a   1.000
_cell.length_b   1.000
_cell.length_c   1.000
_cell.angle_alpha   90.00
_cell.angle_beta   90.00
_cell.angle_gamma   90.00
#
_symmetry.space_group_name_H-M   'P 1'
#
loop_
_entity.id
_entity.type
_entity.pdbx_description
1 polymer ?
#
loop_
_entity_poly.entity_id
_entity_poly.type
_entity_poly.pdbx_seq_one_letter_code
_entity_poly.pdbx_strand_id
1 'polypeptide(L)'
;AQDPAGHFASATNISGESELFSLVSETAKEWAFTCSLYKNRYCMGRFELIEAIACKQDLRNEAAIDRARQILDPLIEYDRRREGVLLETLQIYLIDCDCSYKQTAALTYTHQNTVQYRVRKAMSLLGGNFEQAAALSAVFHAICLYRQDPQMFS
;
A
#
# COMPACT_ATOMS: atom_id res chain seq x y z
N ALA A 1 11.17 -2.70 23.29
CA ALA A 1 11.43 -2.42 21.88
C ALA A 1 12.06 -3.66 21.26
N GLN A 2 11.31 -4.43 20.50
CA GLN A 2 11.85 -5.55 19.74
C GLN A 2 12.56 -4.99 18.51
N ASP A 3 13.82 -5.32 18.36
CA ASP A 3 14.66 -4.95 17.23
C ASP A 3 14.09 -5.61 15.96
N PRO A 4 13.59 -4.86 14.96
CA PRO A 4 13.05 -5.43 13.74
C PRO A 4 14.13 -6.17 12.91
N ALA A 5 15.40 -5.94 13.15
CA ALA A 5 16.51 -6.65 12.49
C ALA A 5 16.62 -8.11 12.91
N GLY A 6 16.11 -8.48 14.08
CA GLY A 6 16.24 -9.83 14.62
C GLY A 6 15.41 -10.92 13.91
N HIS A 7 14.39 -10.56 13.13
CA HIS A 7 13.54 -11.54 12.43
C HIS A 7 14.03 -11.96 11.04
N PHE A 8 15.03 -11.27 10.48
CA PHE A 8 15.60 -11.62 9.18
C PHE A 8 16.81 -12.58 9.26
N ALA A 9 17.27 -12.89 10.45
CA ALA A 9 18.50 -13.65 10.68
C ALA A 9 18.33 -15.18 10.73
N SER A 10 17.25 -15.75 10.21
CA SER A 10 17.18 -17.21 10.03
C SER A 10 17.61 -17.66 8.63
N ALA A 11 18.56 -16.98 8.03
CA ALA A 11 19.21 -17.44 6.82
C ALA A 11 20.28 -18.48 7.20
N THR A 12 19.92 -19.71 7.04
CA THR A 12 20.77 -20.87 7.21
C THR A 12 21.85 -20.95 6.14
N ASN A 13 23.08 -21.27 6.54
CA ASN A 13 24.24 -21.59 5.70
C ASN A 13 24.68 -20.52 4.71
N ILE A 14 25.26 -19.45 5.21
CA ILE A 14 25.98 -18.47 4.41
C ILE A 14 27.44 -18.90 4.28
N SER A 15 27.89 -19.19 3.08
CA SER A 15 29.21 -19.71 2.78
C SER A 15 30.24 -18.65 2.37
N GLY A 16 30.19 -17.44 2.93
CA GLY A 16 31.21 -16.43 2.71
C GLY A 16 30.77 -14.99 3.05
N GLU A 17 31.73 -14.12 3.33
CA GLU A 17 31.47 -12.72 3.66
C GLU A 17 30.77 -11.95 2.53
N SER A 18 31.08 -12.28 1.27
CA SER A 18 30.43 -11.66 0.10
C SER A 18 28.96 -12.03 -0.05
N GLU A 19 28.57 -13.25 0.27
CA GLU A 19 27.16 -13.68 0.26
C GLU A 19 26.40 -13.04 1.41
N LEU A 20 27.00 -12.96 2.61
CA LEU A 20 26.41 -12.26 3.74
C LEU A 20 26.17 -10.77 3.41
N PHE A 21 27.14 -10.09 2.84
CA PHE A 21 27.01 -8.69 2.45
C PHE A 21 25.91 -8.49 1.39
N SER A 22 25.85 -9.36 0.39
CA SER A 22 24.80 -9.35 -0.64
C SER A 22 23.42 -9.53 -0.04
N LEU A 23 23.25 -10.52 0.85
CA LEU A 23 21.98 -10.80 1.52
C LEU A 23 21.52 -9.63 2.40
N VAL A 24 22.42 -9.05 3.20
CA VAL A 24 22.11 -7.88 4.04
C VAL A 24 21.74 -6.68 3.17
N SER A 25 22.45 -6.46 2.05
CA SER A 25 22.15 -5.37 1.12
C SER A 25 20.79 -5.54 0.45
N GLU A 26 20.41 -6.74 0.03
CA GLU A 26 19.08 -7.01 -0.53
C GLU A 26 17.97 -6.84 0.50
N THR A 27 18.15 -7.39 1.69
CA THR A 27 17.18 -7.24 2.78
C THR A 27 16.97 -5.76 3.14
N ALA A 28 18.04 -4.96 3.16
CA ALA A 28 17.95 -3.52 3.41
C ALA A 28 17.17 -2.79 2.31
N LYS A 29 17.33 -3.18 1.05
CA LYS A 29 16.57 -2.61 -0.08
C LYS A 29 15.08 -2.95 0.01
N GLU A 30 14.74 -4.21 0.34
CA GLU A 30 13.36 -4.63 0.53
C GLU A 30 12.71 -3.88 1.70
N TRP A 31 13.43 -3.72 2.80
CA TRP A 31 12.98 -2.95 3.94
C TRP A 31 12.77 -1.47 3.61
N ALA A 32 13.71 -0.85 2.90
CA ALA A 32 13.59 0.55 2.48
C ALA A 32 12.37 0.76 1.57
N PHE A 33 12.09 -0.17 0.64
CA PHE A 33 10.90 -0.13 -0.20
C PHE A 33 9.61 -0.28 0.65
N THR A 34 9.59 -1.22 1.59
CA THR A 34 8.46 -1.41 2.51
C THR A 34 8.19 -0.14 3.32
N CYS A 35 9.23 0.49 3.85
CA CYS A 35 9.10 1.76 4.57
C CYS A 35 8.56 2.89 3.67
N SER A 36 8.92 2.92 2.40
CA SER A 36 8.41 3.93 1.46
C SER A 36 6.93 3.75 1.15
N LEU A 37 6.46 2.50 1.10
CA LEU A 37 5.05 2.17 0.88
C LEU A 37 4.20 2.51 2.12
N TYR A 38 4.69 2.16 3.33
CA TYR A 38 3.98 2.32 4.61
C TYR A 38 4.53 3.49 5.45
N LYS A 39 4.84 4.61 4.80
CA LYS A 39 5.58 5.75 5.38
C LYS A 39 4.98 6.37 6.66
N ASN A 40 3.70 6.18 6.90
CA ASN A 40 3.00 6.73 8.07
C ASN A 40 2.72 5.67 9.15
N ARG A 41 3.28 4.47 9.01
CA ARG A 41 3.14 3.38 10.02
C ARG A 41 4.42 3.24 10.82
N TYR A 42 4.26 3.15 12.14
CA TYR A 42 5.39 2.92 13.07
C TYR A 42 5.74 1.45 13.27
N CYS A 43 4.81 0.56 12.93
CA CYS A 43 4.99 -0.87 13.08
C CYS A 43 4.52 -1.57 11.81
N MET A 44 5.39 -2.40 11.27
CA MET A 44 5.11 -3.23 10.11
C MET A 44 5.41 -4.67 10.46
N GLY A 45 4.60 -5.57 9.93
CA GLY A 45 4.74 -6.98 10.17
C GLY A 45 5.02 -7.77 8.89
N ARG A 46 4.87 -9.08 9.02
CA ARG A 46 5.11 -10.02 7.92
C ARG A 46 4.23 -9.76 6.69
N PHE A 47 2.97 -9.39 6.90
CA PHE A 47 2.03 -9.22 5.79
C PHE A 47 2.32 -7.96 4.98
N GLU A 48 2.71 -6.87 5.62
CA GLU A 48 3.14 -5.64 4.95
C GLU A 48 4.39 -5.88 4.10
N LEU A 49 5.33 -6.68 4.60
CA LEU A 49 6.53 -7.04 3.84
C LEU A 49 6.19 -7.89 2.61
N ILE A 50 5.33 -8.91 2.76
CA ILE A 50 4.88 -9.75 1.65
C ILE A 50 4.19 -8.90 0.57
N GLU A 51 3.30 -8.01 0.96
CA GLU A 51 2.60 -7.11 0.03
C GLU A 51 3.57 -6.14 -0.66
N ALA A 52 4.53 -5.58 0.08
CA ALA A 52 5.53 -4.69 -0.50
C ALA A 52 6.41 -5.41 -1.55
N ILE A 53 6.79 -6.65 -1.30
CA ILE A 53 7.55 -7.47 -2.26
C ILE A 53 6.71 -7.73 -3.51
N ALA A 54 5.45 -8.11 -3.37
CA ALA A 54 4.52 -8.32 -4.48
C ALA A 54 4.34 -7.03 -5.30
N CYS A 55 4.10 -5.91 -4.63
CA CYS A 55 3.99 -4.59 -5.24
C CYS A 55 5.25 -4.23 -6.04
N LYS A 56 6.44 -4.43 -5.47
CA LYS A 56 7.72 -4.15 -6.14
C LYS A 56 7.94 -5.00 -7.40
N GLN A 57 7.51 -6.25 -7.39
CA GLN A 57 7.54 -7.13 -8.57
C GLN A 57 6.58 -6.66 -9.64
N ASP A 58 5.35 -6.31 -9.25
CA ASP A 58 4.28 -5.92 -10.16
C ASP A 58 4.47 -4.52 -10.75
N LEU A 59 5.27 -3.64 -10.15
CA LEU A 59 5.67 -2.36 -10.77
C LEU A 59 6.44 -2.53 -12.09
N ARG A 60 6.99 -3.72 -12.34
CA ARG A 60 7.68 -4.07 -13.59
C ARG A 60 6.82 -4.89 -14.55
N ASN A 61 5.58 -5.18 -14.16
CA ASN A 61 4.65 -6.01 -14.91
C ASN A 61 3.53 -5.15 -15.52
N GLU A 62 3.62 -4.89 -16.81
CA GLU A 62 2.64 -4.06 -17.52
C GLU A 62 1.20 -4.57 -17.35
N ALA A 63 0.98 -5.88 -17.42
CA ALA A 63 -0.34 -6.47 -17.21
C ALA A 63 -0.87 -6.27 -15.78
N ALA A 64 0.00 -6.21 -14.77
CA ALA A 64 -0.40 -5.89 -13.40
C ALA A 64 -0.79 -4.41 -13.28
N ILE A 65 -0.02 -3.52 -13.87
CA ILE A 65 -0.32 -2.08 -13.91
C ILE A 65 -1.63 -1.82 -14.65
N ASP A 66 -1.88 -2.47 -15.80
CA ASP A 66 -3.13 -2.30 -16.54
C ASP A 66 -4.35 -2.78 -15.74
N ARG A 67 -4.24 -3.89 -15.02
CA ARG A 67 -5.31 -4.33 -14.10
C ARG A 67 -5.56 -3.31 -12.99
N ALA A 68 -4.49 -2.77 -12.40
CA ALA A 68 -4.60 -1.76 -11.36
C ALA A 68 -5.23 -0.46 -11.89
N ARG A 69 -4.88 -0.03 -13.10
CA ARG A 69 -5.54 1.09 -13.78
C ARG A 69 -7.03 0.84 -13.93
N GLN A 70 -7.43 -0.30 -14.51
CA GLN A 70 -8.85 -0.64 -14.68
C GLN A 70 -9.64 -0.58 -13.37
N ILE A 71 -9.03 -0.96 -12.26
CA ILE A 71 -9.65 -0.86 -10.94
C ILE A 71 -9.79 0.59 -10.49
N LEU A 72 -8.73 1.42 -10.64
CA LEU A 72 -8.67 2.75 -10.04
C LEU A 72 -9.21 3.86 -10.95
N ASP A 73 -9.28 3.65 -12.27
CA ASP A 73 -9.73 4.67 -13.24
C ASP A 73 -11.03 5.39 -12.86
N PRO A 74 -12.10 4.69 -12.40
CA PRO A 74 -13.34 5.39 -12.05
C PRO A 74 -13.16 6.39 -10.90
N LEU A 75 -12.27 6.08 -9.96
CA LEU A 75 -11.97 6.94 -8.81
C LEU A 75 -11.05 8.09 -9.19
N ILE A 76 -10.00 7.81 -9.96
CA ILE A 76 -9.06 8.81 -10.46
C ILE A 76 -9.79 9.85 -11.31
N GLU A 77 -10.65 9.39 -12.22
CA GLU A 77 -11.43 10.28 -13.09
C GLU A 77 -12.45 11.12 -12.31
N TYR A 78 -13.07 10.54 -11.28
CA TYR A 78 -13.96 11.29 -10.41
C TYR A 78 -13.22 12.41 -9.66
N ASP A 79 -12.05 12.10 -9.08
CA ASP A 79 -11.26 13.08 -8.33
C ASP A 79 -10.70 14.17 -9.26
N ARG A 80 -10.26 13.82 -10.47
CA ARG A 80 -9.79 14.78 -11.47
C ARG A 80 -10.85 15.80 -11.84
N ARG A 81 -12.10 15.36 -12.02
CA ARG A 81 -13.22 16.25 -12.42
C ARG A 81 -13.73 17.14 -11.29
N ARG A 82 -13.53 16.74 -10.05
CA ARG A 82 -14.13 17.39 -8.88
C ARG A 82 -13.12 17.97 -7.91
N GLU A 83 -11.83 18.01 -8.29
CA GLU A 83 -10.74 18.35 -7.36
C GLU A 83 -10.88 17.58 -6.04
N GLY A 84 -11.22 16.30 -6.18
CA GLY A 84 -11.57 15.44 -5.06
C GLY A 84 -10.36 14.93 -4.31
N VAL A 85 -10.62 14.37 -3.13
CA VAL A 85 -9.61 13.79 -2.24
C VAL A 85 -9.99 12.35 -1.83
N LEU A 86 -10.82 11.69 -2.66
CA LEU A 86 -11.33 10.37 -2.31
C LEU A 86 -10.23 9.31 -2.38
N LEU A 87 -9.41 9.36 -3.43
CA LEU A 87 -8.30 8.42 -3.61
C LEU A 87 -7.25 8.60 -2.52
N GLU A 88 -6.87 9.84 -2.21
CA GLU A 88 -5.95 10.13 -1.11
C GLU A 88 -6.50 9.64 0.24
N THR A 89 -7.77 9.94 0.53
CA THR A 89 -8.41 9.47 1.77
C THR A 89 -8.43 7.95 1.84
N LEU A 90 -8.69 7.26 0.72
CA LEU A 90 -8.73 5.80 0.66
C LEU A 90 -7.33 5.19 0.85
N GLN A 91 -6.28 5.80 0.27
CA GLN A 91 -4.89 5.39 0.48
C GLN A 91 -4.50 5.45 1.96
N ILE A 92 -4.76 6.59 2.61
CA ILE A 92 -4.44 6.78 4.03
C ILE A 92 -5.22 5.78 4.88
N TYR A 93 -6.50 5.59 4.59
CA TYR A 93 -7.36 4.67 5.32
C TYR A 93 -6.87 3.21 5.23
N LEU A 94 -6.55 2.73 4.03
CA LEU A 94 -6.16 1.35 3.81
C LEU A 94 -4.70 1.07 4.21
N ILE A 95 -3.77 1.93 3.77
CA ILE A 95 -2.33 1.66 3.91
C ILE A 95 -1.79 2.17 5.25
N ASP A 96 -2.11 3.41 5.62
CA ASP A 96 -1.47 4.07 6.77
C ASP A 96 -2.20 3.82 8.09
N CYS A 97 -3.53 3.68 8.04
CA CYS A 97 -4.39 3.63 9.23
C CYS A 97 -5.08 2.29 9.47
N ASP A 98 -4.71 1.25 8.71
CA ASP A 98 -5.21 -0.11 8.90
C ASP A 98 -6.75 -0.19 9.04
N CYS A 99 -7.44 0.46 8.09
CA CYS A 99 -8.90 0.57 8.05
C CYS A 99 -9.54 1.29 9.25
N SER A 100 -8.79 2.14 9.97
CA SER A 100 -9.29 2.90 11.10
C SER A 100 -9.78 4.28 10.70
N TYR A 101 -11.09 4.50 10.71
CA TYR A 101 -11.70 5.82 10.45
C TYR A 101 -11.20 6.89 11.43
N LYS A 102 -11.00 6.53 12.71
CA LYS A 102 -10.55 7.46 13.74
C LYS A 102 -9.12 7.93 13.47
N GLN A 103 -8.21 7.01 13.14
CA GLN A 103 -6.82 7.34 12.83
C GLN A 103 -6.72 8.13 11.53
N THR A 104 -7.47 7.74 10.49
CA THR A 104 -7.54 8.48 9.24
C THR A 104 -8.03 9.91 9.44
N ALA A 105 -9.07 10.11 10.25
CA ALA A 105 -9.59 11.43 10.59
C ALA A 105 -8.54 12.30 11.29
N ALA A 106 -7.80 11.72 12.23
CA ALA A 106 -6.71 12.42 12.92
C ALA A 106 -5.58 12.80 11.95
N LEU A 107 -5.18 11.87 11.07
CA LEU A 107 -4.06 12.09 10.14
C LEU A 107 -4.42 13.10 9.03
N THR A 108 -5.68 13.14 8.61
CA THR A 108 -6.17 14.06 7.56
C THR A 108 -6.76 15.37 8.11
N TYR A 109 -6.72 15.55 9.41
CA TYR A 109 -7.33 16.73 10.09
C TYR A 109 -8.79 16.97 9.71
N THR A 110 -9.55 15.88 9.54
CA THR A 110 -10.98 15.91 9.18
C THR A 110 -11.84 15.20 10.21
N HIS A 111 -13.17 15.41 10.14
CA HIS A 111 -14.07 14.70 11.03
C HIS A 111 -14.26 13.23 10.58
N GLN A 112 -14.41 12.32 11.53
CA GLN A 112 -14.57 10.89 11.26
C GLN A 112 -15.73 10.57 10.29
N ASN A 113 -16.86 11.28 10.40
CA ASN A 113 -17.99 11.10 9.49
C ASN A 113 -17.64 11.50 8.05
N THR A 114 -16.80 12.51 7.87
CA THR A 114 -16.30 12.91 6.55
C THR A 114 -15.44 11.82 5.94
N VAL A 115 -14.56 11.22 6.73
CA VAL A 115 -13.73 10.09 6.28
C VAL A 115 -14.62 8.90 5.90
N GLN A 116 -15.60 8.54 6.75
CA GLN A 116 -16.54 7.45 6.44
C GLN A 116 -17.29 7.69 5.13
N TYR A 117 -17.77 8.92 4.93
CA TYR A 117 -18.45 9.28 3.67
C TYR A 117 -17.50 9.13 2.47
N ARG A 118 -16.29 9.69 2.55
CA ARG A 118 -15.30 9.63 1.47
C ARG A 118 -14.91 8.20 1.12
N VAL A 119 -14.62 7.38 2.12
CA VAL A 119 -14.24 5.97 1.93
C VAL A 119 -15.39 5.17 1.31
N ARG A 120 -16.62 5.32 1.81
CA ARG A 120 -17.80 4.66 1.22
C ARG A 120 -18.05 5.11 -0.22
N LYS A 121 -17.90 6.40 -0.50
CA LYS A 121 -18.05 6.94 -1.84
C LYS A 121 -16.99 6.40 -2.80
N ALA A 122 -15.73 6.37 -2.37
CA ALA A 122 -14.62 5.81 -3.14
C ALA A 122 -14.88 4.34 -3.50
N MET A 123 -15.24 3.52 -2.51
CA MET A 123 -15.54 2.09 -2.75
C MET A 123 -16.75 1.88 -3.65
N SER A 124 -17.77 2.71 -3.52
CA SER A 124 -18.93 2.67 -4.43
C SER A 124 -18.54 2.95 -5.88
N LEU A 125 -17.62 3.88 -6.12
CA LEU A 125 -17.12 4.21 -7.46
C LEU A 125 -16.28 3.06 -8.04
N LEU A 126 -15.54 2.35 -7.21
CA LEU A 126 -14.75 1.19 -7.61
C LEU A 126 -15.60 -0.08 -7.82
N GLY A 127 -16.93 0.00 -7.61
CA GLY A 127 -17.83 -1.15 -7.73
C GLY A 127 -17.59 -2.24 -6.69
N GLY A 128 -16.80 -1.95 -5.67
CA GLY A 128 -16.43 -2.88 -4.62
C GLY A 128 -17.32 -2.78 -3.38
N ASN A 129 -17.36 -3.89 -2.66
CA ASN A 129 -17.93 -3.96 -1.31
C ASN A 129 -16.81 -4.42 -0.37
N PHE A 130 -16.58 -3.69 0.73
CA PHE A 130 -15.57 -4.06 1.74
C PHE A 130 -15.80 -5.42 2.39
N GLU A 131 -17.01 -5.95 2.30
CA GLU A 131 -17.34 -7.30 2.79
C GLU A 131 -16.78 -8.41 1.90
N GLN A 132 -16.40 -8.07 0.68
CA GLN A 132 -15.79 -9.01 -0.27
C GLN A 132 -14.27 -8.94 -0.17
N ALA A 133 -13.65 -9.94 0.46
CA ALA A 133 -12.20 -9.99 0.67
C ALA A 133 -11.40 -9.88 -0.63
N ALA A 134 -11.87 -10.51 -1.72
CA ALA A 134 -11.21 -10.44 -3.02
C ALA A 134 -11.21 -9.02 -3.61
N ALA A 135 -12.33 -8.30 -3.51
CA ALA A 135 -12.43 -6.92 -3.98
C ALA A 135 -11.53 -5.99 -3.15
N LEU A 136 -11.55 -6.13 -1.84
CA LEU A 136 -10.70 -5.36 -0.94
C LEU A 136 -9.21 -5.60 -1.23
N SER A 137 -8.80 -6.85 -1.40
CA SER A 137 -7.41 -7.21 -1.71
C SER A 137 -6.96 -6.62 -3.05
N ALA A 138 -7.79 -6.70 -4.10
CA ALA A 138 -7.47 -6.15 -5.41
C ALA A 138 -7.36 -4.62 -5.38
N VAL A 139 -8.26 -3.94 -4.69
CA VAL A 139 -8.22 -2.48 -4.50
C VAL A 139 -7.00 -2.07 -3.68
N PHE A 140 -6.70 -2.79 -2.60
CA PHE A 140 -5.53 -2.53 -1.75
C PHE A 140 -4.24 -2.61 -2.57
N HIS A 141 -4.04 -3.70 -3.32
CA HIS A 141 -2.86 -3.88 -4.16
C HIS A 141 -2.76 -2.81 -5.26
N ALA A 142 -3.86 -2.48 -5.94
CA ALA A 142 -3.89 -1.42 -6.94
C ALA A 142 -3.49 -0.06 -6.36
N ILE A 143 -3.96 0.27 -5.14
CA ILE A 143 -3.59 1.49 -4.43
C ILE A 143 -2.12 1.48 -4.01
N CYS A 144 -1.56 0.33 -3.63
CA CYS A 144 -0.13 0.20 -3.34
C CYS A 144 0.73 0.52 -4.57
N LEU A 145 0.36 0.00 -5.75
CA LEU A 145 1.02 0.30 -7.02
C LEU A 145 0.92 1.79 -7.37
N TYR A 146 -0.29 2.35 -7.29
CA TYR A 146 -0.52 3.78 -7.54
C TYR A 146 0.32 4.67 -6.63
N ARG A 147 0.43 4.34 -5.36
CA ARG A 147 1.20 5.12 -4.37
C ARG A 147 2.68 5.17 -4.70
N GLN A 148 3.23 4.10 -5.27
CA GLN A 148 4.66 4.04 -5.63
C GLN A 148 4.97 4.81 -6.91
N ASP A 149 4.10 4.74 -7.91
CA ASP A 149 4.28 5.50 -9.15
C ASP A 149 2.92 5.96 -9.71
N PRO A 150 2.42 7.13 -9.26
CA PRO A 150 1.17 7.69 -9.78
C PRO A 150 1.21 8.02 -11.28
N GLN A 151 2.40 8.22 -11.86
CA GLN A 151 2.55 8.57 -13.27
C GLN A 151 2.16 7.41 -14.20
N MET A 152 2.31 6.18 -13.72
CA MET A 152 1.84 5.01 -14.47
C MET A 152 0.32 4.97 -14.66
N PHE A 153 -0.43 5.84 -13.96
CA PHE A 153 -1.90 5.91 -13.99
C PHE A 153 -2.44 7.19 -14.67
N SER A 154 -1.58 7.90 -15.38
CA SER A 154 -1.90 9.15 -16.08
C SER A 154 -2.45 8.89 -17.48
#